data_13b38979cb8eb3480af536a9a13c7bee
#
_entry.id   13b38979cb8eb3480af536a9a13c7bee
#
_cell.length_a   1.000
_cell.length_b   1.000
_cell.length_c   1.000
_cell.angle_alpha   90.00
_cell.angle_beta   90.00
_cell.angle_gamma   90.00
#
_symmetry.space_group_name_H-M   'P 1'
#
loop_
_entity.id
_entity.type
_entity.pdbx_description
1 polymer ?
#
loop_
_entity_poly.entity_id
_entity_poly.type
_entity_poly.pdbx_seq_one_letter_code
_entity_poly.pdbx_strand_id
1 'polypeptide(L)'
;MFYDIDIEHLFDLDLCWRLYREAVMEKLRDVEVICHYSTEGRITPLRVKLIDEDGQRQAFVIKEYRDLSGQGARTMPDGVYVADNTFVYECMISIFNRMRMIRLYYNPRSMVWKMTG
;
A
#
# COMPACT_ATOMS: atom_id res chain seq x y z
N MET A 1 -35.21 -20.54 7.23
CA MET A 1 -34.67 -20.40 7.05
C MET A 1 -33.92 -20.43 6.95
N PHE A 2 -33.80 -20.21 6.91
CA PHE A 2 -32.84 -19.89 6.89
C PHE A 2 -32.75 -19.39 5.80
N TYR A 3 -33.70 -18.82 5.24
CA TYR A 3 -33.42 -18.51 4.32
C TYR A 3 -33.69 -17.21 4.00
N ASP A 4 -34.94 -16.30 3.77
CA ASP A 4 -34.87 -14.92 3.40
C ASP A 4 -34.17 -14.09 4.45
N ILE A 5 -34.46 -14.34 5.67
CA ILE A 5 -33.77 -13.70 6.78
C ILE A 5 -32.34 -14.09 6.74
N ASP A 6 -32.04 -15.32 6.45
CA ASP A 6 -30.68 -15.81 6.39
C ASP A 6 -29.94 -15.21 5.22
N ILE A 7 -30.62 -14.99 4.12
CA ILE A 7 -30.00 -14.35 2.95
C ILE A 7 -29.62 -12.91 3.27
N GLU A 8 -30.52 -12.18 3.90
CA GLU A 8 -30.23 -10.82 4.29
C GLU A 8 -29.04 -10.78 5.26
N HIS A 9 -29.01 -11.70 6.18
CA HIS A 9 -27.95 -11.79 7.14
C HIS A 9 -26.62 -12.08 6.47
N LEU A 10 -26.61 -12.98 5.52
CA LEU A 10 -25.41 -13.30 4.74
C LEU A 10 -24.94 -12.10 3.95
N PHE A 11 -25.86 -11.33 3.40
CA PHE A 11 -25.49 -10.12 2.67
C PHE A 11 -24.80 -9.11 3.58
N ASP A 12 -25.33 -8.89 4.75
CA ASP A 12 -24.71 -7.98 5.72
C ASP A 12 -23.33 -8.47 6.16
N LEU A 13 -23.17 -9.76 6.36
CA LEU A 13 -21.91 -10.34 6.72
C LEU A 13 -20.88 -10.17 5.60
N ASP A 14 -21.31 -10.34 4.36
CA ASP A 14 -20.43 -10.15 3.21
C ASP A 14 -19.95 -8.71 3.13
N LEU A 15 -20.83 -7.76 3.37
CA LEU A 15 -20.47 -6.35 3.38
C LEU A 15 -19.47 -6.06 4.51
N CYS A 16 -19.72 -6.56 5.70
CA CYS A 16 -18.79 -6.40 6.82
C CYS A 16 -17.43 -7.00 6.51
N TRP A 17 -17.42 -8.16 5.88
CA TRP A 17 -16.20 -8.82 5.50
C TRP A 17 -15.41 -7.99 4.49
N ARG A 18 -16.10 -7.41 3.52
CA ARG A 18 -15.46 -6.54 2.53
C ARG A 18 -14.84 -5.30 3.19
N LEU A 19 -15.57 -4.66 4.07
CA LEU A 19 -15.09 -3.50 4.79
C LEU A 19 -13.87 -3.86 5.64
N TYR A 20 -13.94 -5.02 6.29
CA TYR A 20 -12.81 -5.50 7.08
C TYR A 20 -11.58 -5.74 6.21
N ARG A 21 -11.76 -6.37 5.06
CA ARG A 21 -10.66 -6.63 4.13
C ARG A 21 -10.02 -5.34 3.64
N GLU A 22 -10.83 -4.36 3.29
CA GLU A 22 -10.30 -3.06 2.86
C GLU A 22 -9.51 -2.39 3.96
N ALA A 23 -10.03 -2.41 5.16
CA ALA A 23 -9.33 -1.83 6.30
C ALA A 23 -7.99 -2.52 6.55
N VAL A 24 -7.96 -3.85 6.44
CA VAL A 24 -6.73 -4.61 6.61
C VAL A 24 -5.74 -4.32 5.49
N MET A 25 -6.22 -4.22 4.27
CA MET A 25 -5.36 -3.95 3.11
C MET A 25 -4.79 -2.54 3.13
N GLU A 26 -5.49 -1.60 3.73
CA GLU A 26 -4.99 -0.23 3.86
C GLU A 26 -4.04 -0.07 5.04
N LYS A 27 -3.96 -1.07 5.86
CA LYS A 27 -3.11 -1.02 7.04
C LYS A 27 -1.64 -0.98 6.65
N LEU A 28 -0.88 -0.18 7.40
CA LEU A 28 0.55 -0.06 7.20
C LEU A 28 1.23 -1.41 7.46
N ARG A 29 2.03 -1.85 6.51
CA ARG A 29 2.73 -3.13 6.59
C ARG A 29 4.07 -3.06 5.90
N ASP A 30 4.97 -3.93 6.30
CA ASP A 30 6.29 -4.02 5.68
C ASP A 30 6.15 -4.56 4.26
N VAL A 31 7.02 -4.08 3.37
CA VAL A 31 7.02 -4.47 1.97
C VAL A 31 8.45 -4.41 1.44
N GLU A 32 8.74 -5.22 0.43
CA GLU A 32 10.01 -5.12 -0.28
C GLU A 32 9.85 -4.27 -1.51
N VAL A 33 10.78 -3.34 -1.69
CA VAL A 33 10.75 -2.42 -2.82
C VAL A 33 12.08 -2.48 -3.55
N ILE A 34 12.02 -2.55 -4.86
CA ILE A 34 13.19 -2.40 -5.72
C ILE A 34 13.24 -0.93 -6.11
N CYS A 35 14.32 -0.27 -5.79
CA CYS A 35 14.45 1.16 -6.04
C CYS A 35 15.80 1.47 -6.66
N HIS A 36 15.88 2.66 -7.24
CA HIS A 36 17.11 3.21 -7.79
C HIS A 36 17.63 4.27 -6.86
N TYR A 37 18.91 4.17 -6.53
CA TYR A 37 19.63 5.21 -5.79
C TYR A 37 20.50 6.00 -6.77
N SER A 38 20.29 7.29 -6.83
CA SER A 38 21.16 8.15 -7.62
C SER A 38 22.40 8.52 -6.82
N THR A 39 23.43 8.98 -7.51
CA THR A 39 24.63 9.46 -6.86
C THR A 39 24.37 10.70 -5.99
N GLU A 40 23.26 11.38 -6.23
CA GLU A 40 22.84 12.54 -5.46
C GLU A 40 22.00 12.19 -4.25
N GLY A 41 21.79 10.91 -3.99
CA GLY A 41 21.01 10.46 -2.86
C GLY A 41 19.50 10.41 -3.11
N ARG A 42 19.06 10.56 -4.36
CA ARG A 42 17.65 10.46 -4.69
C ARG A 42 17.23 8.99 -4.78
N ILE A 43 16.09 8.69 -4.19
CA ILE A 43 15.53 7.35 -4.22
C ILE A 43 14.31 7.35 -5.14
N THR A 44 14.31 6.45 -6.12
CA THR A 44 13.18 6.29 -7.03
C THR A 44 12.65 4.88 -6.92
N PRO A 45 11.42 4.69 -6.44
CA PRO A 45 10.85 3.35 -6.37
C PRO A 45 10.50 2.84 -7.76
N LEU A 46 10.93 1.62 -8.08
CA LEU A 46 10.74 1.04 -9.39
C LEU A 46 9.73 -0.09 -9.40
N ARG A 47 9.79 -0.97 -8.40
CA ARG A 47 8.92 -2.13 -8.30
C ARG A 47 8.62 -2.42 -6.84
N VAL A 48 7.43 -2.96 -6.60
CA VAL A 48 7.02 -3.39 -5.27
C VAL A 48 6.71 -4.88 -5.33
N LYS A 49 7.17 -5.62 -4.32
CA LYS A 49 6.94 -7.06 -4.26
C LYS A 49 5.71 -7.35 -3.41
N LEU A 50 4.71 -7.94 -4.03
CA LEU A 50 3.46 -8.29 -3.37
C LEU A 50 3.15 -9.75 -3.63
N ILE A 51 2.24 -10.29 -2.82
CA ILE A 51 1.76 -11.66 -3.00
C ILE A 51 0.57 -11.61 -3.93
N ASP A 52 0.60 -12.44 -4.99
CA ASP A 52 -0.47 -12.48 -5.97
C ASP A 52 -1.61 -13.40 -5.51
N GLU A 53 -2.60 -13.62 -6.40
CA GLU A 53 -3.77 -14.44 -6.10
C GLU A 53 -3.41 -15.87 -5.75
N ASP A 54 -2.33 -16.37 -6.32
CA ASP A 54 -1.89 -17.74 -6.11
C ASP A 54 -0.98 -17.89 -4.90
N GLY A 55 -0.80 -16.81 -4.14
CA GLY A 55 0.05 -16.81 -2.98
C GLY A 55 1.52 -16.69 -3.30
N GLN A 56 1.86 -16.39 -4.54
CA GLN A 56 3.24 -16.25 -4.96
C GLN A 56 3.68 -14.80 -4.94
N ARG A 57 4.94 -14.60 -4.60
CA ARG A 57 5.52 -13.28 -4.55
C ARG A 57 5.88 -12.82 -5.96
N GLN A 58 5.40 -11.65 -6.33
CA GLN A 58 5.69 -11.04 -7.62
C GLN A 58 6.12 -9.59 -7.45
N ALA A 59 6.96 -9.12 -8.35
CA ALA A 59 7.39 -7.73 -8.40
C ALA A 59 6.50 -6.99 -9.41
N PHE A 60 5.74 -6.02 -8.94
CA PHE A 60 4.85 -5.22 -9.78
C PHE A 60 5.53 -3.89 -10.09
N VAL A 61 5.51 -3.53 -11.38
CA VAL A 61 6.14 -2.31 -11.85
C VAL A 61 5.33 -1.10 -11.37
N ILE A 62 6.04 -0.12 -10.84
CA ILE A 62 5.44 1.16 -10.48
C ILE A 62 5.35 1.98 -11.76
N LYS A 63 4.14 2.24 -12.22
CA LYS A 63 3.89 2.94 -13.47
C LYS A 63 4.15 4.43 -13.37
N GLU A 64 3.72 5.00 -12.27
CA GLU A 64 3.89 6.41 -11.98
C GLU A 64 4.07 6.58 -10.50
N TYR A 65 4.80 7.61 -10.12
CA TYR A 65 4.90 7.93 -8.70
C TYR A 65 4.97 9.44 -8.51
N ARG A 66 4.60 9.86 -7.31
CA ARG A 66 4.72 11.24 -6.89
C ARG A 66 5.47 11.26 -5.56
N ASP A 67 6.52 12.04 -5.51
CA ASP A 67 7.35 12.17 -4.31
C ASP A 67 6.71 13.20 -3.38
N LEU A 68 6.26 12.76 -2.23
CA LEU A 68 5.66 13.62 -1.21
C LEU A 68 6.59 13.80 -0.01
N SER A 69 7.86 13.52 -0.19
CA SER A 69 8.85 13.63 0.88
C SER A 69 9.18 15.09 1.19
N GLY A 70 9.79 15.32 2.36
CA GLY A 70 10.35 16.62 2.68
C GLY A 70 9.33 17.70 3.04
N GLN A 71 8.13 17.31 3.42
CA GLN A 71 7.07 18.27 3.79
C GLN A 71 6.86 18.34 5.30
N GLY A 72 7.84 17.91 6.08
CA GLY A 72 7.77 17.92 7.52
C GLY A 72 6.96 16.76 8.10
N ALA A 73 6.95 16.69 9.42
CA ALA A 73 6.17 15.67 10.12
C ALA A 73 4.68 15.97 9.97
N ARG A 74 3.91 14.96 9.63
CA ARG A 74 2.47 15.12 9.40
C ARG A 74 1.75 13.79 9.40
N THR A 75 0.43 13.86 9.46
CA THR A 75 -0.41 12.66 9.29
C THR A 75 -0.91 12.63 7.84
N MET A 76 -0.70 11.50 7.19
CA MET A 76 -1.12 11.31 5.80
C MET A 76 -2.61 10.97 5.73
N PRO A 77 -3.25 11.11 4.55
CA PRO A 77 -4.68 10.81 4.42
C PRO A 77 -5.09 9.40 4.82
N ASP A 78 -4.17 8.45 4.77
CA ASP A 78 -4.42 7.07 5.20
C ASP A 78 -4.27 6.88 6.72
N GLY A 79 -4.04 7.96 7.46
CA GLY A 79 -3.89 7.91 8.91
C GLY A 79 -2.48 7.62 9.40
N VAL A 80 -1.53 7.43 8.51
CA VAL A 80 -0.15 7.15 8.89
C VAL A 80 0.55 8.45 9.27
N TYR A 81 1.17 8.48 10.46
CA TYR A 81 2.00 9.58 10.87
C TYR A 81 3.41 9.40 10.32
N VAL A 82 3.97 10.42 9.72
CA VAL A 82 5.32 10.39 9.17
C VAL A 82 6.18 11.45 9.83
N ALA A 83 7.40 11.08 10.18
CA ALA A 83 8.40 12.01 10.66
C ALA A 83 8.99 12.77 9.47
N ASP A 84 9.64 13.90 9.73
CA ASP A 84 10.11 14.73 8.65
C ASP A 84 11.27 14.13 7.85
N ASN A 85 11.92 13.08 8.35
CA ASN A 85 12.96 12.38 7.60
C ASN A 85 12.43 11.17 6.82
N THR A 86 11.13 10.95 6.80
CA THR A 86 10.52 9.82 6.09
C THR A 86 10.32 10.17 4.62
N PHE A 87 10.75 9.28 3.74
CA PHE A 87 10.45 9.41 2.32
C PHE A 87 9.07 8.84 2.05
N VAL A 88 8.26 9.59 1.33
CA VAL A 88 6.87 9.20 1.04
C VAL A 88 6.64 9.28 -0.46
N TYR A 89 6.11 8.20 -1.02
CA TYR A 89 5.80 8.12 -2.45
C TYR A 89 4.38 7.62 -2.65
N GLU A 90 3.64 8.33 -3.46
CA GLU A 90 2.31 7.90 -3.88
C GLU A 90 2.47 7.28 -5.25
N CYS A 91 2.15 6.01 -5.38
CA CYS A 91 2.51 5.22 -6.56
C CYS A 91 1.27 4.59 -7.19
N MET A 92 1.34 4.44 -8.51
CA MET A 92 0.34 3.70 -9.26
C MET A 92 0.97 2.42 -9.76
N ILE A 93 0.33 1.31 -9.47
CA ILE A 93 0.74 -0.01 -9.95
C ILE A 93 -0.41 -0.64 -10.71
N SER A 94 -0.07 -1.55 -11.62
CA SER A 94 -1.06 -2.39 -12.28
C SER A 94 -1.03 -3.77 -11.62
N ILE A 95 -2.12 -4.13 -10.97
CA ILE A 95 -2.24 -5.42 -10.32
C ILE A 95 -3.58 -6.02 -10.72
N PHE A 96 -3.55 -7.28 -11.17
CA PHE A 96 -4.75 -8.01 -11.63
C PHE A 96 -5.52 -7.19 -12.68
N ASN A 97 -4.78 -6.60 -13.63
CA ASN A 97 -5.33 -5.78 -14.71
C ASN A 97 -6.09 -4.53 -14.24
N ARG A 98 -5.81 -4.07 -13.04
CA ARG A 98 -6.40 -2.84 -12.51
C ARG A 98 -5.29 -1.92 -12.03
N MET A 99 -5.48 -0.63 -12.28
CA MET A 99 -4.60 0.38 -11.71
C MET A 99 -4.98 0.60 -10.25
N ARG A 100 -3.99 0.63 -9.41
CA ARG A 100 -4.19 0.78 -7.97
C ARG A 100 -3.18 1.76 -7.42
N MET A 101 -3.66 2.65 -6.57
CA MET A 101 -2.78 3.59 -5.87
C MET A 101 -2.34 2.98 -4.55
N ILE A 102 -1.03 3.05 -4.31
CA ILE A 102 -0.45 2.66 -3.03
C ILE A 102 0.43 3.80 -2.54
N ARG A 103 0.69 3.82 -1.24
CA ARG A 103 1.67 4.72 -0.66
C ARG A 103 2.82 3.91 -0.10
N LEU A 104 4.03 4.35 -0.39
CA LEU A 104 5.25 3.75 0.11
C LEU A 104 5.92 4.72 1.06
N TYR A 105 6.37 4.20 2.18
CA TYR A 105 7.05 4.96 3.22
C TYR A 105 8.42 4.32 3.47
N TYR A 106 9.45 5.11 3.39
CA TYR A 106 10.80 4.62 3.64
C TYR A 106 11.45 5.40 4.76
N ASN A 107 11.93 4.68 5.76
CA ASN A 107 12.68 5.26 6.85
C ASN A 107 14.15 4.96 6.64
N PRO A 108 14.99 5.97 6.36
CA PRO A 108 16.40 5.72 6.08
C PRO A 108 17.19 5.21 7.29
N ARG A 109 16.69 5.44 8.50
CA ARG A 109 17.37 4.93 9.69
C ARG A 109 17.24 3.43 9.84
N SER A 110 16.04 2.91 9.65
CA SER A 110 15.79 1.48 9.77
C SER A 110 15.97 0.76 8.45
N MET A 111 16.02 1.49 7.35
CA MET A 111 16.14 0.95 6.00
C MET A 111 14.97 0.00 5.67
N VAL A 112 13.80 0.32 6.19
CA VAL A 112 12.59 -0.49 6.01
C VAL A 112 11.58 0.28 5.18
N TRP A 113 11.01 -0.40 4.21
CA TRP A 113 9.89 0.11 3.42
C TRP A 113 8.58 -0.40 3.99
N LYS A 114 7.60 0.49 4.07
CA LYS A 114 6.25 0.15 4.49
C LYS A 114 5.28 0.64 3.43
N MET A 115 4.10 0.03 3.41
CA MET A 115 3.11 0.31 2.39
C MET A 115 1.71 0.36 2.99
N THR A 116 0.86 1.23 2.41
CA THR A 116 -0.59 1.21 2.60
C THR A 116 -1.26 1.14 1.24
N GLY A 117 -2.49 0.66 1.22
CA GLY A 117 -3.25 0.58 -0.02
C GLY A 117 -3.36 -0.76 -0.70
#